data_792041085e4f68b82f57bd080e03e60f
#
_entry.id   792041085e4f68b82f57bd080e03e60f
#
_cell.length_a   1.000
_cell.length_b   1.000
_cell.length_c   1.000
_cell.angle_alpha   90.00
_cell.angle_beta   90.00
_cell.angle_gamma   90.00
#
_symmetry.space_group_name_H-M   'P 1'
#
loop_
_entity.id
_entity.type
_entity.pdbx_description
1 polymer ?
#
loop_
_entity_poly.entity_id
_entity_poly.type
_entity_poly.pdbx_seq_one_letter_code
_entity_poly.pdbx_strand_id
1 'polypeptide(L)'
;MTNEYGIQKLPDRHQCTDYRDKYWGWIKTCTATEDFTLKHIFMNKGGQSSLEYHVKKDENYYILSGKLQVGLRIGRAENKTITLNEGDVFHIPPGLMHMRIALEDTQIIEWSNKDDDSDSHIVEDGKTYKHKVK
;
A
#
# COMPACT_ATOMS: atom_id res chain seq x y z
N MET A 1 -24.43 26.69 10.98
CA MET A 1 -25.19 26.22 12.15
C MET A 1 -25.11 24.70 12.23
N THR A 2 -24.72 24.16 13.34
CA THR A 2 -24.73 22.70 13.58
C THR A 2 -26.06 22.30 14.18
N ASN A 3 -26.54 21.10 13.86
CA ASN A 3 -27.70 20.50 14.52
C ASN A 3 -27.27 19.92 15.87
N GLU A 4 -28.18 19.33 16.62
CA GLU A 4 -27.92 18.76 17.94
C GLU A 4 -26.87 17.63 17.93
N TYR A 5 -26.58 17.03 16.77
CA TYR A 5 -25.61 15.96 16.61
C TYR A 5 -24.24 16.47 16.10
N GLY A 6 -24.08 17.79 15.90
CA GLY A 6 -22.84 18.39 15.42
C GLY A 6 -22.62 18.34 13.92
N ILE A 7 -23.60 17.89 13.14
CA ILE A 7 -23.47 17.75 11.69
C ILE A 7 -24.01 19.01 11.01
N GLN A 8 -23.15 19.72 10.28
CA GLN A 8 -23.50 20.96 9.58
C GLN A 8 -24.17 20.72 8.22
N LYS A 9 -23.80 19.66 7.53
CA LYS A 9 -24.40 19.27 6.26
C LYS A 9 -24.24 17.76 6.05
N LEU A 10 -25.07 17.21 5.20
CA LEU A 10 -24.95 15.80 4.84
C LEU A 10 -23.69 15.59 4.00
N PRO A 11 -22.99 14.46 4.20
CA PRO A 11 -21.87 14.11 3.35
C PRO A 11 -22.35 13.77 1.93
N ASP A 12 -21.46 13.90 0.96
CA ASP A 12 -21.73 13.54 -0.42
C ASP A 12 -20.72 12.48 -0.89
N ARG A 13 -21.08 11.78 -1.96
CA ARG A 13 -20.16 10.82 -2.59
C ARG A 13 -19.09 11.56 -3.36
N HIS A 14 -17.93 10.92 -3.53
CA HIS A 14 -16.87 11.45 -4.39
C HIS A 14 -16.17 10.30 -5.11
N GLN A 15 -15.44 10.62 -6.17
CA GLN A 15 -14.56 9.71 -6.88
C GLN A 15 -13.17 9.76 -6.24
N CYS A 16 -12.22 8.96 -6.73
CA CYS A 16 -10.85 8.99 -6.23
C CYS A 16 -10.30 10.42 -6.32
N THR A 17 -9.51 10.81 -5.31
CA THR A 17 -8.94 12.16 -5.21
C THR A 17 -7.59 12.28 -5.91
N ASP A 18 -6.95 11.17 -6.22
CA ASP A 18 -5.64 11.13 -6.86
C ASP A 18 -5.50 9.82 -7.64
N TYR A 19 -4.85 9.88 -8.78
CA TYR A 19 -4.56 8.72 -9.61
C TYR A 19 -3.11 8.81 -10.11
N ARG A 20 -2.34 7.74 -9.89
CA ARG A 20 -0.94 7.67 -10.33
C ARG A 20 -0.70 6.41 -11.14
N ASP A 21 -0.19 6.57 -12.36
CA ASP A 21 0.35 5.47 -13.14
C ASP A 21 1.71 5.06 -12.60
N LYS A 22 1.95 3.76 -12.57
CA LYS A 22 3.24 3.17 -12.19
C LYS A 22 3.65 2.20 -13.28
N TYR A 23 4.97 1.92 -13.39
CA TYR A 23 5.46 0.94 -14.36
C TYR A 23 4.90 -0.46 -14.12
N TRP A 24 4.37 -0.74 -12.93
CA TRP A 24 3.78 -2.03 -12.57
C TRP A 24 2.25 -2.02 -12.51
N GLY A 25 1.59 -0.90 -12.72
CA GLY A 25 0.14 -0.78 -12.63
C GLY A 25 -0.30 0.63 -12.28
N TRP A 26 -1.20 0.78 -11.30
CA TRP A 26 -1.67 2.11 -10.89
C TRP A 26 -2.06 2.13 -9.41
N ILE A 27 -2.13 3.35 -8.86
CA ILE A 27 -2.61 3.63 -7.51
C ILE A 27 -3.69 4.71 -7.59
N LYS A 28 -4.87 4.40 -7.04
CA LYS A 28 -5.94 5.39 -6.82
C LYS A 28 -6.02 5.69 -5.34
N THR A 29 -5.96 6.96 -4.97
CA THR A 29 -6.28 7.38 -3.61
C THR A 29 -7.77 7.60 -3.56
N CYS A 30 -8.50 6.72 -2.88
CA CYS A 30 -9.95 6.78 -2.77
C CYS A 30 -10.37 7.91 -1.83
N THR A 31 -9.68 8.02 -0.70
CA THR A 31 -9.89 9.11 0.26
C THR A 31 -8.64 9.28 1.12
N ALA A 32 -8.39 10.51 1.53
CA ALA A 32 -7.25 10.85 2.40
C ALA A 32 -7.67 11.95 3.36
N THR A 33 -7.42 11.75 4.65
CA THR A 33 -7.71 12.71 5.71
C THR A 33 -6.48 12.83 6.63
N GLU A 34 -6.56 13.68 7.65
CA GLU A 34 -5.52 13.75 8.67
C GLU A 34 -5.40 12.46 9.47
N ASP A 35 -6.45 11.63 9.50
CA ASP A 35 -6.51 10.44 10.34
C ASP A 35 -6.24 9.14 9.57
N PHE A 36 -6.59 9.09 8.29
CA PHE A 36 -6.44 7.85 7.51
C PHE A 36 -6.35 8.13 6.01
N THR A 37 -5.85 7.11 5.29
CA THR A 37 -5.80 7.08 3.82
C THR A 37 -6.26 5.72 3.34
N LEU A 38 -7.10 5.70 2.30
CA LEU A 38 -7.57 4.49 1.64
C LEU A 38 -7.16 4.54 0.17
N LYS A 39 -6.46 3.51 -0.29
CA LYS A 39 -6.00 3.38 -1.66
C LYS A 39 -6.49 2.10 -2.29
N HIS A 40 -6.76 2.16 -3.59
CA HIS A 40 -7.00 1.00 -4.44
C HIS A 40 -5.83 0.88 -5.40
N ILE A 41 -5.15 -0.26 -5.37
CA ILE A 41 -3.92 -0.52 -6.12
C ILE A 41 -4.16 -1.68 -7.07
N PHE A 42 -3.72 -1.52 -8.32
CA PHE A 42 -3.66 -2.59 -9.29
C PHE A 42 -2.21 -2.85 -9.69
N MET A 43 -1.81 -4.11 -9.71
CA MET A 43 -0.48 -4.53 -10.17
C MET A 43 -0.61 -5.59 -11.26
N ASN A 44 0.08 -5.38 -12.36
CA ASN A 44 0.17 -6.34 -13.45
C ASN A 44 1.00 -7.55 -13.00
N LYS A 45 0.62 -8.73 -13.46
CA LYS A 45 1.41 -9.96 -13.24
C LYS A 45 2.88 -9.72 -13.60
N GLY A 46 3.77 -10.08 -12.71
CA GLY A 46 5.22 -9.86 -12.85
C GLY A 46 5.69 -8.47 -12.45
N GLY A 47 4.76 -7.56 -12.12
CA GLY A 47 5.12 -6.23 -11.64
C GLY A 47 5.66 -6.27 -10.22
N GLN A 48 6.58 -5.37 -9.92
CA GLN A 48 7.11 -5.25 -8.56
C GLN A 48 7.37 -3.78 -8.21
N SER A 49 7.09 -3.43 -6.97
CA SER A 49 7.38 -2.10 -6.43
C SER A 49 8.81 -2.06 -5.88
N SER A 50 9.27 -0.87 -5.51
CA SER A 50 10.55 -0.71 -4.82
C SER A 50 10.49 -1.27 -3.40
N LEU A 51 11.64 -1.70 -2.87
CA LEU A 51 11.77 -2.02 -1.46
C LEU A 51 11.89 -0.71 -0.70
N GLU A 52 10.95 -0.44 0.17
CA GLU A 52 10.86 0.82 0.91
C GLU A 52 10.38 0.60 2.33
N TYR A 53 10.53 1.62 3.16
CA TYR A 53 9.93 1.65 4.50
C TYR A 53 9.37 3.03 4.80
N HIS A 54 8.51 3.09 5.80
CA HIS A 54 7.94 4.33 6.31
C HIS A 54 8.28 4.47 7.79
N VAL A 55 8.50 5.68 8.25
CA VAL A 55 8.79 5.95 9.67
C VAL A 55 7.51 6.13 10.46
N LYS A 56 6.51 6.77 9.86
CA LYS A 56 5.25 7.14 10.53
C LYS A 56 4.06 6.32 10.04
N LYS A 57 4.04 5.97 8.76
CA LYS A 57 2.90 5.29 8.14
C LYS A 57 2.78 3.87 8.66
N ASP A 58 1.62 3.56 9.18
CA ASP A 58 1.22 2.24 9.62
C ASP A 58 0.14 1.76 8.65
N GLU A 59 0.47 0.76 7.83
CA GLU A 59 -0.39 0.37 6.71
C GLU A 59 -0.83 -1.09 6.77
N ASN A 60 -1.90 -1.38 6.07
CA ASN A 60 -2.46 -2.71 5.94
C ASN A 60 -2.86 -2.95 4.49
N TYR A 61 -2.74 -4.20 4.06
CA TYR A 61 -3.23 -4.67 2.76
C TYR A 61 -4.39 -5.62 2.94
N TYR A 62 -5.39 -5.48 2.08
CA TYR A 62 -6.42 -6.47 1.85
C TYR A 62 -6.33 -6.88 0.37
N ILE A 63 -6.18 -8.17 0.10
CA ILE A 63 -6.09 -8.65 -1.28
C ILE A 63 -7.49 -8.86 -1.83
N LEU A 64 -7.91 -7.93 -2.68
CA LEU A 64 -9.24 -7.96 -3.29
C LEU A 64 -9.33 -9.05 -4.34
N SER A 65 -8.26 -9.26 -5.12
CA SER A 65 -8.16 -10.32 -6.12
C SER A 65 -6.70 -10.57 -6.48
N GLY A 66 -6.40 -11.76 -6.99
CA GLY A 66 -5.06 -12.11 -7.45
C GLY A 66 -4.19 -12.78 -6.38
N LYS A 67 -2.89 -12.64 -6.54
CA LYS A 67 -1.89 -13.25 -5.65
C LYS A 67 -0.68 -12.34 -5.55
N LEU A 68 -0.37 -11.91 -4.33
CA LEU A 68 0.72 -10.98 -4.04
C LEU A 68 1.79 -11.65 -3.19
N GLN A 69 3.03 -11.57 -3.64
CA GLN A 69 4.16 -11.85 -2.77
C GLN A 69 4.67 -10.55 -2.17
N VAL A 70 4.90 -10.53 -0.86
CA VAL A 70 5.48 -9.38 -0.18
C VAL A 70 6.90 -9.73 0.22
N GLY A 71 7.86 -8.97 -0.29
CA GLY A 71 9.25 -9.06 0.14
C GLY A 71 9.44 -8.22 1.39
N LEU A 72 10.13 -8.77 2.38
CA LEU A 72 10.27 -8.16 3.71
C LEU A 72 11.72 -8.15 4.17
N ARG A 73 12.10 -7.11 4.92
CA ARG A 73 13.39 -7.04 5.60
C ARG A 73 13.25 -6.19 6.86
N ILE A 74 13.79 -6.68 7.98
CA ILE A 74 13.83 -5.95 9.24
C ILE A 74 15.29 -5.53 9.50
N GLY A 75 15.56 -4.21 9.45
CA GLY A 75 16.91 -3.69 9.68
C GLY A 75 17.92 -4.33 8.73
N ARG A 76 18.95 -4.97 9.29
CA ARG A 76 20.00 -5.67 8.53
C ARG A 76 19.78 -7.18 8.43
N ALA A 77 18.61 -7.65 8.84
CA ALA A 77 18.29 -9.07 8.77
C ALA A 77 18.16 -9.55 7.32
N GLU A 78 18.09 -10.86 7.16
CA GLU A 78 17.93 -11.48 5.85
C GLU A 78 16.55 -11.18 5.26
N ASN A 79 16.48 -11.19 3.93
CA ASN A 79 15.23 -11.06 3.21
C ASN A 79 14.29 -12.22 3.53
N LYS A 80 13.01 -11.89 3.64
CA LYS A 80 11.94 -12.86 3.79
C LYS A 80 10.84 -12.55 2.78
N THR A 81 9.97 -13.51 2.53
CA THR A 81 8.78 -13.30 1.70
C THR A 81 7.58 -13.95 2.36
N ILE A 82 6.41 -13.39 2.06
CA ILE A 82 5.13 -14.01 2.38
C ILE A 82 4.24 -13.90 1.15
N THR A 83 3.41 -14.89 0.92
CA THR A 83 2.44 -14.88 -0.19
C THR A 83 1.05 -14.65 0.36
N LEU A 84 0.38 -13.65 -0.20
CA LEU A 84 -0.99 -13.29 0.16
C LEU A 84 -1.93 -13.69 -0.97
N ASN A 85 -3.02 -14.35 -0.61
CA ASN A 85 -4.06 -14.77 -1.54
C ASN A 85 -5.30 -13.88 -1.38
N GLU A 86 -6.23 -13.99 -2.32
CA GLU A 86 -7.51 -13.28 -2.23
C GLU A 86 -8.13 -13.44 -0.84
N GLY A 87 -8.53 -12.32 -0.25
CA GLY A 87 -9.14 -12.29 1.08
C GLY A 87 -8.16 -12.16 2.24
N ASP A 88 -6.85 -12.30 1.99
CA ASP A 88 -5.86 -12.15 3.07
C ASP A 88 -5.69 -10.68 3.47
N VAL A 89 -5.41 -10.48 4.75
CA VAL A 89 -5.06 -9.18 5.34
C VAL A 89 -3.64 -9.26 5.87
N PHE A 90 -2.84 -8.23 5.61
CA PHE A 90 -1.45 -8.18 6.08
C PHE A 90 -1.11 -6.79 6.59
N HIS A 91 -0.55 -6.74 7.80
CA HIS A 91 -0.15 -5.50 8.47
C HIS A 91 1.33 -5.20 8.23
N ILE A 92 1.62 -3.98 7.80
CA ILE A 92 2.99 -3.50 7.63
C ILE A 92 3.22 -2.34 8.59
N PRO A 93 3.84 -2.61 9.76
CA PRO A 93 4.11 -1.56 10.74
C PRO A 93 5.21 -0.61 10.28
N PRO A 94 5.31 0.59 10.89
CA PRO A 94 6.42 1.51 10.62
C PRO A 94 7.78 0.81 10.80
N GLY A 95 8.72 1.12 9.91
CA GLY A 95 10.07 0.58 9.95
C GLY A 95 10.27 -0.74 9.21
N LEU A 96 9.22 -1.48 8.91
CA LEU A 96 9.34 -2.73 8.14
C LEU A 96 9.59 -2.42 6.67
N MET A 97 10.73 -2.83 6.15
CA MET A 97 11.03 -2.74 4.73
C MET A 97 10.17 -3.75 3.97
N HIS A 98 9.51 -3.29 2.93
CA HIS A 98 8.55 -4.10 2.18
C HIS A 98 8.54 -3.72 0.72
N MET A 99 8.20 -4.70 -0.13
CA MET A 99 7.92 -4.50 -1.55
C MET A 99 6.83 -5.45 -1.99
N ARG A 100 6.09 -5.08 -3.02
CA ARG A 100 5.03 -5.89 -3.60
C ARG A 100 5.51 -6.52 -4.89
N ILE A 101 5.23 -7.79 -5.05
CA ILE A 101 5.54 -8.56 -6.27
C ILE A 101 4.26 -9.29 -6.67
N ALA A 102 3.68 -8.91 -7.79
CA ALA A 102 2.43 -9.51 -8.26
C ALA A 102 2.74 -10.84 -8.98
N LEU A 103 2.28 -11.94 -8.41
CA LEU A 103 2.40 -13.27 -9.04
C LEU A 103 1.31 -13.50 -10.09
N GLU A 104 0.22 -12.75 -9.98
CA GLU A 104 -0.90 -12.66 -10.93
C GLU A 104 -1.32 -11.20 -11.01
N ASP A 105 -2.21 -10.84 -11.94
CA ASP A 105 -2.85 -9.53 -11.89
C ASP A 105 -3.56 -9.41 -10.55
N THR A 106 -3.22 -8.38 -9.78
CA THR A 106 -3.62 -8.28 -8.37
C THR A 106 -4.25 -6.92 -8.08
N GLN A 107 -5.35 -6.95 -7.34
CA GLN A 107 -5.96 -5.74 -6.80
C GLN A 107 -5.83 -5.76 -5.28
N ILE A 108 -5.38 -4.63 -4.73
CA ILE A 108 -5.08 -4.46 -3.31
C ILE A 108 -5.85 -3.25 -2.81
N ILE A 109 -6.49 -3.40 -1.65
CA ILE A 109 -6.98 -2.26 -0.88
C ILE A 109 -5.94 -2.00 0.21
N GLU A 110 -5.36 -0.81 0.22
CA GLU A 110 -4.41 -0.38 1.24
C GLU A 110 -5.07 0.70 2.09
N TRP A 111 -5.03 0.53 3.41
CA TRP A 111 -5.44 1.59 4.32
C TRP A 111 -4.34 1.84 5.34
N SER A 112 -4.25 3.07 5.78
CA SER A 112 -3.22 3.51 6.71
C SER A 112 -3.70 4.72 7.51
N ASN A 113 -2.91 5.13 8.47
CA ASN A 113 -3.00 6.48 9.02
C ASN A 113 -2.65 7.50 7.92
N LYS A 114 -2.48 8.78 8.28
CA LYS A 114 -2.15 9.82 7.30
C LYS A 114 -0.93 9.44 6.47
N ASP A 115 -1.09 9.50 5.13
CA ASP A 115 -0.02 9.25 4.18
C ASP A 115 0.69 10.57 3.85
N ASP A 116 2.02 10.48 3.69
CA ASP A 116 2.87 11.61 3.31
C ASP A 116 3.98 11.06 2.41
N ASP A 117 4.09 11.60 1.20
CA ASP A 117 5.09 11.16 0.23
C ASP A 117 6.52 11.30 0.78
N SER A 118 6.76 12.28 1.66
CA SER A 118 8.07 12.47 2.28
C SER A 118 8.44 11.36 3.28
N ASP A 119 7.48 10.52 3.67
CA ASP A 119 7.70 9.39 4.58
C ASP A 119 7.97 8.08 3.84
N SER A 120 8.22 8.12 2.54
CA SER A 120 8.62 6.95 1.74
C SER A 120 10.12 6.97 1.54
N HIS A 121 10.80 5.96 2.10
CA HIS A 121 12.26 5.84 2.05
C HIS A 121 12.64 4.62 1.23
N ILE A 122 13.13 4.85 0.00
CA ILE A 122 13.46 3.77 -0.93
C ILE A 122 14.84 3.20 -0.57
N VAL A 123 14.90 1.89 -0.40
CA VAL A 123 16.12 1.13 -0.11
C VAL A 123 16.67 0.51 -1.39
N GLU A 124 15.79 -0.09 -2.22
CA GLU A 124 16.14 -0.74 -3.47
C GLU A 124 15.15 -0.35 -4.56
N ASP A 125 15.67 -0.02 -5.75
CA ASP A 125 14.82 0.34 -6.88
C ASP A 125 14.14 -0.92 -7.45
N GLY A 126 12.81 -0.92 -7.47
CA GLY A 126 12.01 -2.05 -7.94
C GLY A 126 12.17 -2.38 -9.41
N LYS A 127 12.73 -1.47 -10.22
CA LYS A 127 12.97 -1.73 -11.64
C LYS A 127 14.16 -2.68 -11.87
N THR A 128 15.11 -2.71 -10.94
CA THR A 128 16.35 -3.46 -11.09
C THR A 128 16.62 -4.47 -10.00
N TYR A 129 16.02 -4.27 -8.83
CA TYR A 129 16.27 -5.11 -7.66
C TYR A 129 15.59 -6.47 -7.78
N LYS A 130 16.30 -7.52 -7.37
CA LYS A 130 15.75 -8.87 -7.23
C LYS A 130 15.75 -9.26 -5.77
N HIS A 131 14.57 -9.45 -5.20
CA HIS A 131 14.42 -9.84 -3.81
C HIS A 131 14.67 -11.35 -3.66
N LYS A 132 15.81 -11.70 -3.08
CA LYS A 132 16.21 -13.10 -2.93
C LYS A 132 16.21 -13.49 -1.46
N VAL A 133 15.59 -14.62 -1.18
CA VAL A 133 15.59 -15.25 0.15
C VAL A 133 16.67 -16.33 0.14
N LYS A 134 17.49 -16.33 1.18
CA LYS A 134 18.54 -17.36 1.35
C LYS A 134 17.94 -18.65 1.86
#